data_2d7a172619e537db3a7cc9526ab4878f
#
_entry.id   2d7a172619e537db3a7cc9526ab4878f
#
_cell.length_a   1.000
_cell.length_b   1.000
_cell.length_c   1.000
_cell.angle_alpha   90.00
_cell.angle_beta   90.00
_cell.angle_gamma   90.00
#
_symmetry.space_group_name_H-M   'P 1'
#
loop_
_entity.id
_entity.type
_entity.pdbx_description
1 polymer ?
#
loop_
_entity_poly.entity_id
_entity_poly.type
_entity_poly.pdbx_seq_one_letter_code
_entity_poly.pdbx_strand_id
1 'polypeptide(L)'
;MKITKIDNKGIELITSFEGFRSKPYLCPANVPTIGYGTTRYPTGIKVSLKDTAITKEQALIFLKNDISFYEKAVDSLCNDNLTQNQFNALVSFTYNLGANALKTSSLLKKVNTNRNDPTIKNNFLLWVFGGDGTRNSKDDDGDGLIDEIGEKLKLEGLIRRRTAEANLYFT
;
A
#
# COMPACT_ATOMS: atom_id res chain seq x y z
N MET A 1 -23.60 -5.50 -9.11
CA MET A 1 -22.40 -5.54 -10.03
C MET A 1 -21.17 -5.63 -9.15
N LYS A 2 -20.23 -6.54 -9.43
CA LYS A 2 -18.98 -6.71 -8.64
C LYS A 2 -18.08 -5.48 -8.87
N ILE A 3 -17.53 -4.91 -7.80
CA ILE A 3 -16.55 -3.83 -7.86
C ILE A 3 -15.19 -4.43 -8.21
N THR A 4 -14.55 -3.93 -9.27
CA THR A 4 -13.26 -4.41 -9.79
C THR A 4 -12.26 -3.28 -10.03
N LYS A 5 -12.66 -2.03 -9.77
CA LYS A 5 -11.86 -0.82 -9.96
C LYS A 5 -11.98 0.09 -8.74
N ILE A 6 -10.88 0.73 -8.37
CA ILE A 6 -10.96 1.82 -7.39
C ILE A 6 -11.60 3.06 -8.02
N ASP A 7 -12.22 3.88 -7.19
CA ASP A 7 -12.72 5.21 -7.56
C ASP A 7 -11.76 6.33 -7.14
N ASN A 8 -12.20 7.58 -7.24
CA ASN A 8 -11.38 8.73 -6.87
C ASN A 8 -10.97 8.71 -5.39
N LYS A 9 -11.80 8.20 -4.48
CA LYS A 9 -11.44 8.10 -3.05
C LYS A 9 -10.27 7.13 -2.84
N GLY A 10 -10.24 6.01 -3.57
CA GLY A 10 -9.13 5.08 -3.53
C GLY A 10 -7.83 5.68 -4.09
N ILE A 11 -7.92 6.45 -5.18
CA ILE A 11 -6.77 7.15 -5.77
C ILE A 11 -6.26 8.22 -4.80
N GLU A 12 -7.14 9.03 -4.21
CA GLU A 12 -6.79 10.06 -3.23
C GLU A 12 -6.10 9.45 -2.01
N LEU A 13 -6.63 8.34 -1.49
CA LEU A 13 -6.00 7.63 -0.38
C LEU A 13 -4.56 7.23 -0.72
N ILE A 14 -4.33 6.58 -1.86
CA ILE A 14 -2.99 6.15 -2.28
C ILE A 14 -2.07 7.36 -2.46
N THR A 15 -2.48 8.37 -3.23
CA THR A 15 -1.65 9.55 -3.53
C THR A 15 -1.32 10.38 -2.30
N SER A 16 -2.15 10.34 -1.25
CA SER A 16 -1.88 11.05 0.01
C SER A 16 -0.67 10.49 0.77
N PHE A 17 -0.28 9.23 0.49
CA PHE A 17 0.86 8.56 1.14
C PHE A 17 2.09 8.42 0.23
N GLU A 18 1.93 8.42 -1.11
CA GLU A 18 3.05 8.17 -2.03
C GLU A 18 3.89 9.41 -2.35
N GLY A 19 3.35 10.60 -2.20
CA GLY A 19 4.04 11.84 -2.57
C GLY A 19 4.31 11.94 -4.08
N PHE A 20 4.22 13.15 -4.64
CA PHE A 20 4.47 13.40 -6.06
C PHE A 20 5.87 13.93 -6.30
N ARG A 21 6.59 13.34 -7.25
CA ARG A 21 7.87 13.86 -7.77
C ARG A 21 7.82 13.98 -9.28
N SER A 22 7.92 15.22 -9.78
CA SER A 22 7.86 15.48 -11.23
C SER A 22 9.08 14.98 -12.00
N LYS A 23 10.25 14.99 -11.39
CA LYS A 23 11.52 14.53 -12.01
C LYS A 23 11.89 13.13 -11.51
N PRO A 24 12.57 12.33 -12.33
CA PRO A 24 13.09 11.05 -11.89
C PRO A 24 14.06 11.17 -10.71
N TYR A 25 14.02 10.18 -9.83
CA TYR A 25 14.87 10.07 -8.65
C TYR A 25 15.21 8.60 -8.38
N LEU A 26 16.21 8.34 -7.55
CA LEU A 26 16.46 7.00 -7.01
C LEU A 26 15.64 6.78 -5.76
N CYS A 27 14.82 5.74 -5.74
CA CYS A 27 14.15 5.31 -4.51
C CYS A 27 15.15 4.63 -3.55
N PRO A 28 14.79 4.35 -2.28
CA PRO A 28 15.68 3.69 -1.32
C PRO A 28 16.26 2.35 -1.79
N ALA A 29 15.57 1.66 -2.71
CA ALA A 29 16.04 0.43 -3.35
C ALA A 29 16.97 0.68 -4.56
N ASN A 30 17.44 1.92 -4.76
CA ASN A 30 18.30 2.32 -5.87
C ASN A 30 17.70 2.13 -7.28
N VAL A 31 16.37 2.17 -7.39
CA VAL A 31 15.64 2.03 -8.66
C VAL A 31 15.18 3.41 -9.13
N PRO A 32 15.43 3.80 -10.41
CA PRO A 32 14.89 5.02 -11.00
C PRO A 32 13.37 5.03 -10.94
N THR A 33 12.80 6.08 -10.37
CA THR A 33 11.40 6.22 -10.03
C THR A 33 10.91 7.61 -10.39
N ILE A 34 9.64 7.77 -10.78
CA ILE A 34 9.03 9.06 -11.13
C ILE A 34 7.56 9.10 -10.67
N GLY A 35 6.98 10.29 -10.56
CA GLY A 35 5.57 10.49 -10.25
C GLY A 35 5.22 10.04 -8.84
N TYR A 36 4.30 9.10 -8.71
CA TYR A 36 3.82 8.49 -7.48
C TYR A 36 4.42 7.09 -7.24
N GLY A 37 5.69 6.89 -7.57
CA GLY A 37 6.35 5.61 -7.34
C GLY A 37 6.51 4.74 -8.60
N THR A 38 6.18 5.25 -9.79
CA THR A 38 6.30 4.52 -11.05
C THR A 38 7.77 4.25 -11.38
N THR A 39 8.13 2.99 -11.57
CA THR A 39 9.47 2.54 -11.98
C THR A 39 9.51 2.07 -13.44
N ARG A 40 8.32 1.87 -14.03
CA ARG A 40 8.15 1.44 -15.42
C ARG A 40 6.89 2.09 -16.00
N TYR A 41 7.05 2.72 -17.15
CA TYR A 41 5.94 3.34 -17.87
C TYR A 41 4.89 2.32 -18.35
N PRO A 42 3.65 2.74 -18.66
CA PRO A 42 2.63 1.85 -19.25
C PRO A 42 3.07 1.13 -20.53
N THR A 43 4.03 1.68 -21.24
CA THR A 43 4.67 1.08 -22.44
C THR A 43 5.59 -0.09 -22.12
N GLY A 44 5.86 -0.37 -20.82
CA GLY A 44 6.82 -1.38 -20.39
C GLY A 44 8.27 -0.89 -20.29
N ILE A 45 8.58 0.32 -20.73
CA ILE A 45 9.94 0.92 -20.65
C ILE A 45 10.24 1.30 -19.20
N LYS A 46 11.44 0.98 -18.72
CA LYS A 46 11.90 1.39 -17.39
C LYS A 46 12.13 2.89 -17.33
N VAL A 47 11.81 3.50 -16.20
CA VAL A 47 12.18 4.90 -15.90
C VAL A 47 13.69 5.04 -15.89
N SER A 48 14.19 6.12 -16.47
CA SER A 48 15.61 6.53 -16.47
C SER A 48 15.78 7.85 -15.72
N LEU A 49 16.92 8.03 -15.06
CA LEU A 49 17.24 9.32 -14.42
C LEU A 49 17.42 10.46 -15.44
N LYS A 50 17.53 10.13 -16.74
CA LYS A 50 17.65 11.10 -17.84
C LYS A 50 16.29 11.49 -18.42
N ASP A 51 15.18 10.88 -17.97
CA ASP A 51 13.86 11.19 -18.48
C ASP A 51 13.43 12.60 -18.09
N THR A 52 12.59 13.19 -18.91
CA THR A 52 12.05 14.55 -18.69
C THR A 52 11.06 14.56 -17.51
N ALA A 53 10.87 15.72 -16.91
CA ALA A 53 9.87 15.92 -15.89
C ALA A 53 8.44 15.68 -16.46
N ILE A 54 7.57 15.16 -15.60
CA ILE A 54 6.17 14.89 -15.91
C ILE A 54 5.22 15.76 -15.11
N THR A 55 3.99 15.94 -15.59
CA THR A 55 2.92 16.62 -14.86
C THR A 55 2.24 15.68 -13.85
N LYS A 56 1.42 16.26 -12.96
CA LYS A 56 0.60 15.44 -12.04
C LYS A 56 -0.39 14.55 -12.78
N GLU A 57 -0.98 15.07 -13.86
CA GLU A 57 -1.93 14.34 -14.69
C GLU A 57 -1.28 13.11 -15.35
N GLN A 58 -0.07 13.28 -15.89
CA GLN A 58 0.71 12.16 -16.44
C GLN A 58 1.05 11.13 -15.35
N ALA A 59 1.48 11.59 -14.16
CA ALA A 59 1.76 10.71 -13.04
C ALA A 59 0.52 9.93 -12.58
N LEU A 60 -0.67 10.53 -12.59
CA LEU A 60 -1.94 9.85 -12.28
C LEU A 60 -2.29 8.78 -13.32
N ILE A 61 -1.99 9.02 -14.60
CA ILE A 61 -2.18 7.99 -15.66
C ILE A 61 -1.26 6.79 -15.38
N PHE A 62 0.00 7.03 -15.04
CA PHE A 62 0.96 5.96 -14.72
C PHE A 62 0.55 5.21 -13.46
N LEU A 63 0.17 5.92 -12.40
CA LEU A 63 -0.33 5.34 -11.16
C LEU A 63 -1.55 4.43 -11.40
N LYS A 64 -2.54 4.87 -12.19
CA LYS A 64 -3.71 4.06 -12.53
C LYS A 64 -3.34 2.78 -13.28
N ASN A 65 -2.34 2.85 -14.16
CA ASN A 65 -1.81 1.67 -14.81
C ASN A 65 -1.19 0.69 -13.79
N ASP A 66 -0.36 1.20 -12.88
CA ASP A 66 0.31 0.38 -11.87
C ASP A 66 -0.71 -0.24 -10.89
N ILE A 67 -1.72 0.54 -10.47
CA ILE A 67 -2.81 0.08 -9.59
C ILE A 67 -3.59 -1.07 -10.23
N SER A 68 -3.73 -1.12 -11.56
CA SER A 68 -4.51 -2.14 -12.24
C SER A 68 -4.07 -3.58 -11.93
N PHE A 69 -2.79 -3.77 -11.63
CA PHE A 69 -2.25 -5.07 -11.19
C PHE A 69 -2.80 -5.45 -9.80
N TYR A 70 -2.85 -4.50 -8.88
CA TYR A 70 -3.31 -4.73 -7.52
C TYR A 70 -4.84 -4.85 -7.44
N GLU A 71 -5.59 -4.15 -8.30
CA GLU A 71 -7.03 -4.33 -8.47
C GLU A 71 -7.36 -5.78 -8.85
N LYS A 72 -6.65 -6.33 -9.84
CA LYS A 72 -6.81 -7.73 -10.24
C LYS A 72 -6.46 -8.71 -9.12
N ALA A 73 -5.41 -8.40 -8.34
CA ALA A 73 -5.02 -9.23 -7.20
C ALA A 73 -6.12 -9.24 -6.12
N VAL A 74 -6.65 -8.09 -5.74
CA VAL A 74 -7.76 -7.99 -4.77
C VAL A 74 -9.00 -8.70 -5.29
N ASP A 75 -9.39 -8.46 -6.56
CA ASP A 75 -10.55 -9.10 -7.20
C ASP A 75 -10.45 -10.63 -7.21
N SER A 76 -9.26 -11.18 -7.43
CA SER A 76 -9.03 -12.63 -7.46
C SER A 76 -8.94 -13.28 -6.07
N LEU A 77 -8.51 -12.52 -5.06
CA LEU A 77 -8.31 -13.04 -3.70
C LEU A 77 -9.54 -12.94 -2.81
N CYS A 78 -10.42 -11.97 -3.08
CA CYS A 78 -11.63 -11.76 -2.29
C CYS A 78 -12.81 -12.56 -2.85
N ASN A 79 -13.44 -13.37 -1.99
CA ASN A 79 -14.56 -14.23 -2.35
C ASN A 79 -15.90 -13.49 -2.45
N ASP A 80 -16.02 -12.33 -1.79
CA ASP A 80 -17.28 -11.63 -1.56
C ASP A 80 -17.42 -10.35 -2.39
N ASN A 81 -18.67 -9.89 -2.57
CA ASN A 81 -18.95 -8.60 -3.19
C ASN A 81 -18.63 -7.47 -2.22
N LEU A 82 -17.43 -6.93 -2.33
CA LEU A 82 -16.98 -5.79 -1.54
C LEU A 82 -17.77 -4.52 -1.88
N THR A 83 -17.96 -3.63 -0.92
CA THR A 83 -18.36 -2.25 -1.21
C THR A 83 -17.21 -1.52 -1.91
N GLN A 84 -17.50 -0.37 -2.54
CA GLN A 84 -16.47 0.43 -3.19
C GLN A 84 -15.36 0.84 -2.20
N ASN A 85 -15.73 1.26 -0.99
CA ASN A 85 -14.77 1.68 0.03
C ASN A 85 -13.94 0.50 0.57
N GLN A 86 -14.54 -0.67 0.73
CA GLN A 86 -13.81 -1.90 1.09
C GLN A 86 -12.79 -2.27 0.03
N PHE A 87 -13.18 -2.23 -1.25
CA PHE A 87 -12.29 -2.50 -2.36
C PHE A 87 -11.14 -1.47 -2.43
N ASN A 88 -11.46 -0.17 -2.33
CA ASN A 88 -10.46 0.91 -2.30
C ASN A 88 -9.40 0.70 -1.21
N ALA A 89 -9.83 0.39 0.01
CA ALA A 89 -8.95 0.18 1.15
C ALA A 89 -8.02 -1.04 0.94
N LEU A 90 -8.57 -2.16 0.45
CA LEU A 90 -7.77 -3.36 0.18
C LEU A 90 -6.79 -3.16 -0.98
N VAL A 91 -7.17 -2.42 -2.02
CA VAL A 91 -6.25 -2.07 -3.11
C VAL A 91 -5.12 -1.16 -2.60
N SER A 92 -5.41 -0.15 -1.76
CA SER A 92 -4.38 0.69 -1.13
C SER A 92 -3.40 -0.14 -0.28
N PHE A 93 -3.92 -1.04 0.54
CA PHE A 93 -3.11 -1.97 1.33
C PHE A 93 -2.20 -2.82 0.43
N THR A 94 -2.78 -3.40 -0.61
CA THR A 94 -2.08 -4.29 -1.55
C THR A 94 -1.05 -3.53 -2.39
N TYR A 95 -1.34 -2.30 -2.78
CA TYR A 95 -0.41 -1.42 -3.49
C TYR A 95 0.86 -1.14 -2.65
N ASN A 96 0.69 -0.92 -1.34
CA ASN A 96 1.81 -0.63 -0.45
C ASN A 96 2.64 -1.87 -0.09
N LEU A 97 2.00 -3.01 0.18
CA LEU A 97 2.64 -4.21 0.75
C LEU A 97 2.84 -5.35 -0.25
N GLY A 98 2.21 -5.26 -1.41
CA GLY A 98 2.22 -6.30 -2.44
C GLY A 98 1.10 -7.33 -2.29
N ALA A 99 0.78 -7.99 -3.40
CA ALA A 99 -0.29 -8.99 -3.47
C ALA A 99 -0.06 -10.21 -2.56
N ASN A 100 1.20 -10.61 -2.38
CA ASN A 100 1.53 -11.74 -1.51
C ASN A 100 1.26 -11.45 -0.03
N ALA A 101 1.52 -10.20 0.41
CA ALA A 101 1.19 -9.77 1.76
C ALA A 101 -0.31 -9.88 2.04
N LEU A 102 -1.16 -9.39 1.13
CA LEU A 102 -2.60 -9.57 1.25
C LEU A 102 -2.97 -11.05 1.28
N LYS A 103 -2.48 -11.85 0.34
CA LYS A 103 -2.79 -13.28 0.19
C LYS A 103 -2.55 -14.09 1.47
N THR A 104 -1.47 -13.79 2.19
CA THR A 104 -1.08 -14.53 3.40
C THR A 104 -1.61 -13.90 4.69
N SER A 105 -2.28 -12.73 4.61
CA SER A 105 -2.71 -11.96 5.77
C SER A 105 -3.92 -12.55 6.49
N SER A 106 -3.96 -12.33 7.81
CA SER A 106 -5.18 -12.51 8.59
C SER A 106 -6.29 -11.53 8.19
N LEU A 107 -5.94 -10.38 7.59
CA LEU A 107 -6.86 -9.42 7.03
C LEU A 107 -7.72 -10.08 5.95
N LEU A 108 -7.11 -10.68 4.93
CA LEU A 108 -7.84 -11.34 3.85
C LEU A 108 -8.70 -12.50 4.37
N LYS A 109 -8.17 -13.31 5.29
CA LYS A 109 -8.92 -14.41 5.91
C LYS A 109 -10.21 -13.91 6.56
N LYS A 110 -10.14 -12.81 7.32
CA LYS A 110 -11.33 -12.22 7.94
C LYS A 110 -12.30 -11.63 6.93
N VAL A 111 -11.81 -10.87 5.96
CA VAL A 111 -12.63 -10.31 4.88
C VAL A 111 -13.42 -11.41 4.16
N ASN A 112 -12.76 -12.52 3.84
CA ASN A 112 -13.40 -13.65 3.16
C ASN A 112 -14.36 -14.46 4.05
N THR A 113 -14.22 -14.37 5.37
CA THR A 113 -15.15 -15.01 6.31
C THR A 113 -16.37 -14.13 6.57
N ASN A 114 -16.16 -12.85 6.87
CA ASN A 114 -17.21 -11.85 7.08
C ASN A 114 -16.63 -10.45 6.85
N ARG A 115 -16.86 -9.88 5.67
CA ARG A 115 -16.37 -8.54 5.30
C ARG A 115 -16.84 -7.40 6.22
N ASN A 116 -17.88 -7.64 7.03
CA ASN A 116 -18.43 -6.64 7.95
C ASN A 116 -17.95 -6.87 9.40
N ASP A 117 -17.01 -7.79 9.65
CA ASP A 117 -16.45 -8.04 10.97
C ASP A 117 -15.68 -6.78 11.45
N PRO A 118 -16.11 -6.11 12.56
CA PRO A 118 -15.46 -4.89 13.03
C PRO A 118 -14.01 -5.09 13.44
N THR A 119 -13.59 -6.32 13.73
CA THR A 119 -12.20 -6.63 14.09
C THR A 119 -11.24 -6.61 12.89
N ILE A 120 -11.76 -6.49 11.65
CA ILE A 120 -10.94 -6.24 10.45
C ILE A 120 -10.07 -4.99 10.63
N LYS A 121 -10.56 -3.98 11.33
CA LYS A 121 -9.77 -2.78 11.67
C LYS A 121 -8.43 -3.15 12.31
N ASN A 122 -8.44 -4.06 13.27
CA ASN A 122 -7.21 -4.50 13.95
C ASN A 122 -6.26 -5.25 13.00
N ASN A 123 -6.79 -5.98 12.02
CA ASN A 123 -5.98 -6.71 11.05
C ASN A 123 -5.21 -5.78 10.10
N PHE A 124 -5.75 -4.61 9.76
CA PHE A 124 -4.97 -3.56 9.09
C PHE A 124 -3.81 -3.10 9.97
N LEU A 125 -4.06 -2.84 11.26
CA LEU A 125 -3.08 -2.29 12.20
C LEU A 125 -1.95 -3.27 12.59
N LEU A 126 -2.04 -4.54 12.22
CA LEU A 126 -0.92 -5.48 12.36
C LEU A 126 0.24 -5.18 11.38
N TRP A 127 0.03 -4.33 10.37
CA TRP A 127 0.99 -4.04 9.31
C TRP A 127 1.62 -2.64 9.45
N VAL A 128 2.02 -2.30 10.66
CA VAL A 128 2.62 -1.01 11.01
C VAL A 128 4.12 -1.07 11.26
N PHE A 129 4.70 -2.26 11.22
CA PHE A 129 6.12 -2.47 11.44
C PHE A 129 6.88 -2.43 10.11
N GLY A 130 8.11 -1.93 10.13
CA GLY A 130 9.00 -1.90 8.98
C GLY A 130 10.43 -1.65 9.41
N GLY A 131 11.38 -2.14 8.58
CA GLY A 131 12.80 -2.03 8.85
C GLY A 131 13.29 -2.96 9.97
N ASP A 132 14.57 -3.21 9.98
CA ASP A 132 15.32 -3.56 11.17
C ASP A 132 15.52 -2.25 11.93
N GLY A 133 15.07 -2.21 13.17
CA GLY A 133 15.27 -1.06 14.04
C GLY A 133 16.75 -0.64 14.01
N THR A 134 17.00 0.64 13.85
CA THR A 134 18.33 1.16 14.15
C THR A 134 18.59 0.89 15.63
N ARG A 135 19.78 0.35 15.96
CA ARG A 135 20.18 0.15 17.36
C ARG A 135 20.08 1.49 18.10
N ASN A 136 19.05 1.61 18.93
CA ASN A 136 18.72 2.84 19.65
C ASN A 136 18.63 2.62 21.17
N SER A 137 19.04 1.43 21.63
CA SER A 137 18.96 0.99 23.03
C SER A 137 17.54 0.97 23.59
N LYS A 138 16.56 0.63 22.74
CA LYS A 138 15.16 0.47 23.14
C LYS A 138 14.62 -0.86 22.62
N ASP A 139 13.68 -1.40 23.35
CA ASP A 139 12.80 -2.49 22.91
C ASP A 139 11.69 -1.87 22.05
N ASP A 140 11.87 -1.88 20.70
CA ASP A 140 10.99 -1.18 19.77
C ASP A 140 9.77 -2.03 19.38
N ASP A 141 9.79 -3.35 19.55
CA ASP A 141 8.66 -4.23 19.25
C ASP A 141 7.96 -4.79 20.50
N GLY A 142 8.54 -4.59 21.68
CA GLY A 142 7.91 -4.89 22.97
C GLY A 142 8.00 -6.36 23.38
N ASP A 143 8.99 -7.12 22.87
CA ASP A 143 9.20 -8.52 23.20
C ASP A 143 10.10 -8.72 24.45
N GLY A 144 10.69 -7.64 24.98
CA GLY A 144 11.54 -7.61 26.17
C GLY A 144 13.03 -7.71 25.87
N LEU A 145 13.44 -7.76 24.62
CA LEU A 145 14.82 -7.69 24.18
C LEU A 145 15.14 -6.29 23.66
N ILE A 146 16.39 -5.93 23.63
CA ILE A 146 16.86 -4.59 23.21
C ILE A 146 17.85 -4.77 22.06
N ASP A 147 17.60 -4.08 20.95
CA ASP A 147 18.52 -4.00 19.81
C ASP A 147 18.90 -5.38 19.21
N GLU A 148 18.00 -6.37 19.22
CA GLU A 148 18.29 -7.68 18.59
C GLU A 148 18.18 -7.62 17.06
N ILE A 149 18.76 -8.64 16.41
CA ILE A 149 18.71 -8.75 14.95
C ILE A 149 17.28 -9.06 14.51
N GLY A 150 16.70 -8.17 13.70
CA GLY A 150 15.35 -8.32 13.16
C GLY A 150 14.26 -7.61 13.95
N GLU A 151 14.63 -6.82 14.96
CA GLU A 151 13.71 -5.95 15.69
C GLU A 151 12.91 -5.06 14.73
N LYS A 152 11.59 -5.02 14.93
CA LYS A 152 10.66 -4.31 14.06
C LYS A 152 10.21 -3.01 14.69
N LEU A 153 10.55 -1.91 14.07
CA LEU A 153 10.10 -0.59 14.49
C LEU A 153 8.68 -0.29 13.99
N LYS A 154 7.82 0.20 14.90
CA LYS A 154 6.53 0.80 14.50
C LYS A 154 6.78 2.11 13.77
N LEU A 155 6.36 2.19 12.53
CA LEU A 155 6.54 3.38 11.70
C LEU A 155 5.27 4.25 11.70
N GLU A 156 5.40 5.49 12.15
CA GLU A 156 4.29 6.46 12.20
C GLU A 156 3.59 6.64 10.85
N GLY A 157 4.34 6.60 9.75
CA GLY A 157 3.79 6.66 8.40
C GLY A 157 2.87 5.47 8.09
N LEU A 158 3.27 4.26 8.52
CA LEU A 158 2.46 3.06 8.34
C LEU A 158 1.25 3.05 9.28
N ILE A 159 1.38 3.52 10.52
CA ILE A 159 0.26 3.66 11.45
C ILE A 159 -0.82 4.57 10.82
N ARG A 160 -0.42 5.74 10.33
CA ARG A 160 -1.35 6.68 9.66
C ARG A 160 -2.01 6.03 8.44
N ARG A 161 -1.23 5.34 7.59
CA ARG A 161 -1.75 4.69 6.39
C ARG A 161 -2.74 3.58 6.73
N ARG A 162 -2.38 2.66 7.62
CA ARG A 162 -3.27 1.55 8.06
C ARG A 162 -4.54 2.06 8.70
N THR A 163 -4.43 3.14 9.50
CA THR A 163 -5.60 3.78 10.11
C THR A 163 -6.53 4.39 9.07
N ALA A 164 -5.99 5.09 8.06
CA ALA A 164 -6.78 5.67 6.97
C ALA A 164 -7.47 4.59 6.13
N GLU A 165 -6.75 3.51 5.79
CA GLU A 165 -7.31 2.35 5.06
C GLU A 165 -8.42 1.67 5.86
N ALA A 166 -8.20 1.41 7.15
CA ALA A 166 -9.22 0.80 8.01
C ALA A 166 -10.46 1.70 8.16
N ASN A 167 -10.28 3.02 8.29
CA ASN A 167 -11.39 3.95 8.37
C ASN A 167 -12.19 3.97 7.05
N LEU A 168 -11.52 4.03 5.90
CA LEU A 168 -12.20 3.98 4.59
C LEU A 168 -12.97 2.67 4.41
N TYR A 169 -12.41 1.54 4.87
CA TYR A 169 -13.04 0.23 4.76
C TYR A 169 -14.43 0.16 5.40
N PHE A 170 -14.64 0.89 6.50
CA PHE A 170 -15.89 0.89 7.27
C PHE A 170 -16.82 2.10 7.00
N THR A 171 -16.49 2.95 6.03
CA THR A 171 -17.36 4.06 5.60
C THR A 171 -18.21 3.63 4.40
#